data_6f3766d0718414c5b4f2781701281d08
#
_entry.id   6f3766d0718414c5b4f2781701281d08
#
_cell.length_a   1.000
_cell.length_b   1.000
_cell.length_c   1.000
_cell.angle_alpha   90.00
_cell.angle_beta   90.00
_cell.angle_gamma   90.00
#
_symmetry.space_group_name_H-M   'P 1'
#
loop_
_entity.id
_entity.type
_entity.pdbx_description
1 polymer ?
#
loop_
_entity_poly.entity_id
_entity_poly.type
_entity_poly.pdbx_seq_one_letter_code
_entity_poly.pdbx_strand_id
1 'polypeptide(L)'
;AGTTGFGGGFVGRCAGEFGEPLMKEFVRYSRRCADGLRMSLEQLGEQGCDARIALTHYSPVPDTLAGEPLEIYPFLGSYLLAEAIDTAGADLAVHGHAHAGTENGMTNGGVRVRNVAQPVIGRAFHVYHVHARQPVGAGTVGEPT
;
A
#
# COMPACT_ATOMS: atom_id res chain seq x y z
N ALA A 1 6.90 1.22 7.82
CA ALA A 1 7.63 0.20 7.05
C ALA A 1 7.62 0.55 5.58
N GLY A 2 8.60 0.10 4.82
CA GLY A 2 8.72 0.41 3.41
C GLY A 2 9.25 -0.73 2.56
N THR A 3 8.87 -0.70 1.29
CA THR A 3 9.41 -1.55 0.21
C THR A 3 9.37 -0.77 -1.09
N THR A 4 10.23 -1.10 -2.05
CA THR A 4 10.01 -0.62 -3.42
C THR A 4 8.63 -1.06 -3.90
N GLY A 5 8.25 -2.27 -3.58
CA GLY A 5 7.18 -2.95 -4.27
C GLY A 5 7.60 -3.33 -5.69
N PHE A 6 6.67 -3.78 -6.50
CA PHE A 6 6.88 -4.00 -7.92
C PHE A 6 5.55 -4.00 -8.66
N GLY A 7 5.59 -4.06 -9.98
CA GLY A 7 4.41 -4.13 -10.84
C GLY A 7 3.68 -5.47 -10.73
N GLY A 8 2.74 -5.69 -11.61
CA GLY A 8 1.97 -6.93 -11.71
C GLY A 8 0.51 -6.67 -12.04
N GLY A 9 0.02 -5.46 -11.84
CA GLY A 9 -1.34 -5.05 -12.18
C GLY A 9 -2.34 -5.26 -11.05
N PHE A 10 -3.61 -5.12 -11.38
CA PHE A 10 -4.73 -5.03 -10.44
C PHE A 10 -5.76 -6.12 -10.72
N VAL A 11 -6.65 -6.37 -9.76
CA VAL A 11 -7.69 -7.41 -9.84
C VAL A 11 -8.45 -7.33 -11.18
N GLY A 12 -8.56 -8.47 -11.86
CA GLY A 12 -9.15 -8.59 -13.19
C GLY A 12 -8.21 -8.30 -14.36
N ARG A 13 -7.05 -7.67 -14.13
CA ARG A 13 -6.01 -7.34 -15.13
C ARG A 13 -4.63 -7.40 -14.52
N CYS A 14 -4.25 -8.56 -13.98
CA CYS A 14 -2.96 -8.77 -13.34
C CYS A 14 -2.18 -9.91 -14.00
N ALA A 15 -0.84 -9.84 -13.88
CA ALA A 15 0.04 -10.91 -14.28
C ALA A 15 -0.11 -12.11 -13.34
N GLY A 16 -0.27 -13.29 -13.91
CA GLY A 16 -0.27 -14.56 -13.19
C GLY A 16 1.07 -15.28 -13.32
N GLU A 17 1.30 -16.26 -12.44
CA GLU A 17 2.48 -17.13 -12.50
C GLU A 17 2.33 -18.17 -13.62
N PHE A 18 2.28 -17.66 -14.84
CA PHE A 18 2.06 -18.44 -16.06
C PHE A 18 3.08 -18.04 -17.15
N GLY A 19 3.37 -18.96 -18.05
CA GLY A 19 4.25 -18.70 -19.20
C GLY A 19 5.73 -18.96 -18.89
N GLU A 20 6.57 -18.14 -19.48
CA GLU A 20 8.02 -18.27 -19.45
C GLU A 20 8.62 -18.07 -18.04
N PRO A 21 9.82 -18.64 -17.77
CA PRO A 21 10.46 -18.50 -16.45
C PRO A 21 10.60 -17.04 -15.98
N LEU A 22 10.90 -16.11 -16.88
CA LEU A 22 11.05 -14.70 -16.57
C LEU A 22 9.73 -14.08 -16.10
N MET A 23 8.59 -14.43 -16.73
CA MET A 23 7.28 -13.94 -16.31
C MET A 23 6.89 -14.50 -14.94
N LYS A 24 7.17 -15.77 -14.69
CA LYS A 24 6.97 -16.38 -13.36
C LYS A 24 7.82 -15.70 -12.30
N GLU A 25 9.08 -15.42 -12.59
CA GLU A 25 9.97 -14.74 -11.66
C GLU A 25 9.51 -13.29 -11.38
N PHE A 26 9.02 -12.58 -12.38
CA PHE A 26 8.39 -11.26 -12.22
C PHE A 26 7.26 -11.31 -11.18
N VAL A 27 6.32 -12.25 -11.32
CA VAL A 27 5.19 -12.38 -10.39
C VAL A 27 5.65 -12.80 -8.99
N ARG A 28 6.59 -13.74 -8.91
CA ARG A 28 7.18 -14.16 -7.61
C ARG A 28 7.89 -13.01 -6.91
N TYR A 29 8.61 -12.18 -7.66
CA TYR A 29 9.26 -11.00 -7.08
C TYR A 29 8.25 -10.01 -6.52
N SER A 30 7.17 -9.73 -7.24
CA SER A 30 6.09 -8.87 -6.76
C SER A 30 5.46 -9.39 -5.46
N ARG A 31 5.23 -10.70 -5.37
CA ARG A 31 4.74 -11.36 -4.14
C ARG A 31 5.72 -11.21 -2.99
N ARG A 32 7.00 -11.49 -3.22
CA ARG A 32 8.03 -11.33 -2.16
C ARG A 32 8.08 -9.91 -1.61
N CYS A 33 7.95 -8.89 -2.47
CA CYS A 33 7.89 -7.49 -2.05
C CYS A 33 6.67 -7.21 -1.16
N ALA A 34 5.50 -7.70 -1.56
CA ALA A 34 4.27 -7.53 -0.80
C ALA A 34 4.31 -8.29 0.54
N ASP A 35 4.77 -9.53 0.55
CA ASP A 35 4.95 -10.33 1.78
C ASP A 35 5.92 -9.66 2.75
N GLY A 36 7.04 -9.16 2.25
CA GLY A 36 8.01 -8.42 3.08
C GLY A 36 7.42 -7.15 3.70
N LEU A 37 6.60 -6.42 2.94
CA LEU A 37 5.88 -5.25 3.45
C LEU A 37 4.89 -5.64 4.55
N ARG A 38 4.09 -6.69 4.31
CA ARG A 38 3.12 -7.20 5.28
C ARG A 38 3.80 -7.57 6.59
N MET A 39 4.83 -8.41 6.54
CA MET A 39 5.58 -8.85 7.72
C MET A 39 6.17 -7.67 8.50
N SER A 40 6.73 -6.67 7.80
CA SER A 40 7.29 -5.49 8.46
C SER A 40 6.23 -4.62 9.13
N LEU A 41 5.05 -4.48 8.53
CA LEU A 41 3.92 -3.75 9.13
C LEU A 41 3.32 -4.49 10.32
N GLU A 42 3.21 -5.82 10.25
CA GLU A 42 2.77 -6.68 11.36
C GLU A 42 3.72 -6.55 12.56
N GLN A 43 5.03 -6.62 12.32
CA GLN A 43 6.05 -6.44 13.36
C GLN A 43 5.96 -5.07 14.04
N LEU A 44 5.70 -3.98 13.28
CA LEU A 44 5.44 -2.66 13.87
C LEU A 44 4.17 -2.65 14.72
N GLY A 45 3.15 -3.41 14.32
CA GLY A 45 1.93 -3.59 15.12
C GLY A 45 2.20 -4.25 16.47
N GLU A 46 3.02 -5.29 16.49
CA GLU A 46 3.44 -5.99 17.70
C GLU A 46 4.27 -5.11 18.63
N GLN A 47 5.03 -4.17 18.09
CA GLN A 47 5.82 -3.19 18.86
C GLN A 47 4.96 -2.07 19.49
N GLY A 48 3.65 -2.03 19.21
CA GLY A 48 2.74 -1.05 19.79
C GLY A 48 2.91 0.37 19.27
N CYS A 49 3.28 0.53 17.99
CA CYS A 49 3.40 1.85 17.37
C CYS A 49 2.04 2.59 17.33
N ASP A 50 2.05 3.89 17.59
CA ASP A 50 0.87 4.75 17.56
C ASP A 50 0.22 4.86 16.17
N ALA A 51 1.04 4.77 15.12
CA ALA A 51 0.59 4.74 13.73
C ALA A 51 1.53 3.91 12.85
N ARG A 52 0.98 3.24 11.84
CA ARG A 52 1.72 2.46 10.86
C ARG A 52 1.54 3.04 9.47
N ILE A 53 2.64 3.43 8.85
CA ILE A 53 2.64 3.99 7.50
C ILE A 53 3.35 3.01 6.58
N ALA A 54 2.68 2.63 5.48
CA ALA A 54 3.27 1.88 4.38
C ALA A 54 3.87 2.86 3.38
N LEU A 55 5.17 2.72 3.09
CA LEU A 55 5.87 3.49 2.07
C LEU A 55 6.29 2.56 0.93
N THR A 56 5.78 2.82 -0.27
CA THR A 56 6.12 2.07 -1.47
C THR A 56 6.58 3.01 -2.59
N HIS A 57 7.27 2.49 -3.60
CA HIS A 57 7.51 3.23 -4.82
C HIS A 57 6.35 3.00 -5.81
N TYR A 58 5.93 1.74 -5.97
CA TYR A 58 4.83 1.33 -6.83
C TYR A 58 3.48 1.51 -6.15
N SER A 59 2.44 1.80 -6.95
CA SER A 59 1.10 2.02 -6.42
C SER A 59 0.45 0.73 -5.90
N PRO A 60 -0.20 0.78 -4.71
CA PRO A 60 -1.03 -0.32 -4.23
C PRO A 60 -2.44 -0.35 -4.85
N VAL A 61 -2.93 0.76 -5.41
CA VAL A 61 -4.33 0.87 -5.89
C VAL A 61 -4.43 1.52 -7.27
N PRO A 62 -5.41 1.14 -8.09
CA PRO A 62 -5.61 1.75 -9.40
C PRO A 62 -6.11 3.20 -9.33
N ASP A 63 -6.76 3.61 -8.24
CA ASP A 63 -7.32 4.95 -8.08
C ASP A 63 -6.28 6.04 -8.31
N THR A 64 -5.07 5.85 -7.77
CA THR A 64 -3.98 6.82 -7.89
C THR A 64 -3.25 6.78 -9.24
N LEU A 65 -3.66 5.87 -10.13
CA LEU A 65 -3.17 5.77 -11.52
C LEU A 65 -4.09 6.47 -12.52
N ALA A 66 -5.22 7.02 -12.08
CA ALA A 66 -6.15 7.71 -12.97
C ALA A 66 -5.45 8.89 -13.66
N GLY A 67 -5.35 8.83 -15.00
CA GLY A 67 -4.55 9.74 -15.83
C GLY A 67 -3.36 9.08 -16.53
N GLU A 68 -2.89 7.97 -16.03
CA GLU A 68 -1.88 7.14 -16.70
C GLU A 68 -2.51 6.30 -17.82
N PRO A 69 -1.79 5.95 -18.89
CA PRO A 69 -2.25 5.00 -19.89
C PRO A 69 -2.53 3.62 -19.27
N LEU A 70 -3.68 3.02 -19.60
CA LEU A 70 -4.09 1.72 -19.03
C LEU A 70 -3.10 0.59 -19.34
N GLU A 71 -2.42 0.68 -20.48
CA GLU A 71 -1.43 -0.30 -20.94
C GLU A 71 -0.23 -0.44 -20.00
N ILE A 72 0.09 0.63 -19.25
CA ILE A 72 1.24 0.60 -18.34
C ILE A 72 0.86 0.33 -16.88
N TYR A 73 -0.41 0.21 -16.55
CA TYR A 73 -0.85 -0.10 -15.18
C TYR A 73 -0.14 -1.30 -14.56
N PRO A 74 0.10 -2.42 -15.28
CA PRO A 74 0.85 -3.56 -14.75
C PRO A 74 2.30 -3.23 -14.37
N PHE A 75 2.84 -2.12 -14.88
CA PHE A 75 4.19 -1.65 -14.58
C PHE A 75 4.21 -0.52 -13.54
N LEU A 76 3.04 0.00 -13.15
CA LEU A 76 2.92 1.09 -12.19
C LEU A 76 2.53 0.63 -10.79
N GLY A 77 2.02 -0.56 -10.63
CA GLY A 77 1.59 -1.04 -9.33
C GLY A 77 1.16 -2.50 -9.29
N SER A 78 0.74 -2.91 -8.09
CA SER A 78 0.25 -4.26 -7.84
C SER A 78 -0.78 -4.26 -6.72
N TYR A 79 -1.90 -4.93 -6.95
CA TYR A 79 -2.94 -5.17 -5.94
C TYR A 79 -2.41 -5.93 -4.71
N LEU A 80 -1.36 -6.73 -4.87
CA LEU A 80 -0.71 -7.46 -3.76
C LEU A 80 -0.20 -6.52 -2.66
N LEU A 81 0.22 -5.30 -3.03
CA LEU A 81 0.63 -4.28 -2.05
C LEU A 81 -0.57 -3.80 -1.22
N ALA A 82 -1.74 -3.60 -1.85
CA ALA A 82 -2.96 -3.25 -1.13
C ALA A 82 -3.40 -4.35 -0.17
N GLU A 83 -3.37 -5.61 -0.61
CA GLU A 83 -3.69 -6.77 0.25
C GLU A 83 -2.74 -6.85 1.46
N ALA A 84 -1.45 -6.62 1.26
CA ALA A 84 -0.46 -6.58 2.34
C ALA A 84 -0.76 -5.45 3.35
N ILE A 85 -1.10 -4.25 2.84
CA ILE A 85 -1.44 -3.07 3.63
C ILE A 85 -2.72 -3.31 4.45
N ASP A 86 -3.77 -3.84 3.82
CA ASP A 86 -5.05 -4.11 4.48
C ASP A 86 -4.92 -5.20 5.54
N THR A 87 -4.22 -6.29 5.21
CA THR A 87 -4.00 -7.41 6.14
C THR A 87 -3.22 -6.99 7.38
N ALA A 88 -2.16 -6.22 7.21
CA ALA A 88 -1.33 -5.74 8.33
C ALA A 88 -1.95 -4.54 9.06
N GLY A 89 -2.93 -3.86 8.46
CA GLY A 89 -3.68 -2.76 9.07
C GLY A 89 -2.88 -1.47 9.18
N ALA A 90 -2.29 -0.97 8.10
CA ALA A 90 -1.68 0.37 8.08
C ALA A 90 -2.73 1.49 8.22
N ASP A 91 -2.30 2.66 8.64
CA ASP A 91 -3.15 3.84 8.83
C ASP A 91 -3.09 4.80 7.63
N LEU A 92 -2.01 4.70 6.86
CA LEU A 92 -1.76 5.45 5.64
C LEU A 92 -0.81 4.66 4.74
N ALA A 93 -1.04 4.70 3.44
CA ALA A 93 -0.08 4.27 2.44
C ALA A 93 0.36 5.46 1.57
N VAL A 94 1.66 5.52 1.27
CA VAL A 94 2.26 6.59 0.47
C VAL A 94 3.12 5.96 -0.62
N HIS A 95 2.96 6.43 -1.86
CA HIS A 95 3.78 5.97 -2.97
C HIS A 95 4.11 7.10 -3.95
N GLY A 96 5.00 6.83 -4.89
CA GLY A 96 5.33 7.73 -6.01
C GLY A 96 5.06 7.06 -7.36
N HIS A 97 6.01 7.14 -8.27
CA HIS A 97 6.09 6.46 -9.56
C HIS A 97 5.07 6.90 -10.62
N ALA A 98 3.79 6.96 -10.33
CA ALA A 98 2.73 7.35 -11.25
C ALA A 98 2.66 8.88 -11.40
N HIS A 99 3.38 9.41 -12.39
CA HIS A 99 3.58 10.86 -12.55
C HIS A 99 2.40 11.58 -13.20
N ALA A 100 1.59 10.88 -13.99
CA ALA A 100 0.36 11.41 -14.57
C ALA A 100 -0.90 10.96 -13.80
N GLY A 101 -0.72 10.27 -12.67
CA GLY A 101 -1.80 9.80 -11.82
C GLY A 101 -2.47 10.89 -10.99
N THR A 102 -3.26 10.48 -10.02
CA THR A 102 -3.93 11.36 -9.05
C THR A 102 -3.40 11.13 -7.64
N GLU A 103 -3.54 12.14 -6.77
CA GLU A 103 -3.02 12.08 -5.40
C GLU A 103 -3.77 11.07 -4.52
N ASN A 104 -5.09 10.99 -4.66
CA ASN A 104 -5.96 10.34 -3.70
C ASN A 104 -6.44 8.97 -4.15
N GLY A 105 -6.29 7.96 -3.29
CA GLY A 105 -6.83 6.64 -3.46
C GLY A 105 -7.16 5.99 -2.11
N MET A 106 -7.75 4.79 -2.19
CA MET A 106 -8.12 4.01 -1.02
C MET A 106 -8.00 2.51 -1.32
N THR A 107 -7.54 1.73 -0.36
CA THR A 107 -7.57 0.27 -0.46
C THR A 107 -8.99 -0.26 -0.21
N ASN A 108 -9.24 -1.52 -0.54
CA ASN A 108 -10.52 -2.17 -0.24
C ASN A 108 -10.79 -2.26 1.27
N GLY A 109 -9.74 -2.34 2.10
CA GLY A 109 -9.83 -2.30 3.56
C GLY A 109 -10.00 -0.91 4.15
N GLY A 110 -10.09 0.14 3.32
CA GLY A 110 -10.33 1.52 3.75
C GLY A 110 -9.07 2.30 4.15
N VAL A 111 -7.88 1.79 3.87
CA VAL A 111 -6.64 2.52 4.12
C VAL A 111 -6.46 3.60 3.05
N ARG A 112 -6.26 4.85 3.49
CA ARG A 112 -5.98 5.97 2.59
C ARG A 112 -4.65 5.77 1.88
N VAL A 113 -4.65 5.99 0.56
CA VAL A 113 -3.45 5.95 -0.28
C VAL A 113 -3.15 7.35 -0.82
N ARG A 114 -1.88 7.74 -0.84
CA ARG A 114 -1.42 9.02 -1.37
C ARG A 114 -0.29 8.82 -2.38
N ASN A 115 -0.53 9.25 -3.61
CA ASN A 115 0.53 9.38 -4.60
C ASN A 115 1.23 10.72 -4.37
N VAL A 116 2.46 10.68 -3.90
CA VAL A 116 3.28 11.86 -3.59
C VAL A 116 4.32 12.16 -4.67
N ALA A 117 4.16 11.61 -5.87
CA ALA A 117 5.01 11.98 -6.99
C ALA A 117 4.95 13.50 -7.20
N GLN A 118 6.12 14.12 -7.34
CA GLN A 118 6.23 15.57 -7.44
C GLN A 118 5.34 16.19 -8.53
N PRO A 119 5.19 15.59 -9.74
CA PRO A 119 4.27 16.11 -10.75
C PRO A 119 2.80 16.07 -10.32
N VAL A 120 2.41 15.13 -9.46
CA VAL A 120 1.03 14.95 -8.96
C VAL A 120 0.72 15.97 -7.89
N ILE A 121 1.59 16.12 -6.87
CA ILE A 121 1.34 17.04 -5.76
C ILE A 121 1.73 18.49 -6.09
N GLY A 122 2.46 18.74 -7.20
CA GLY A 122 2.82 20.07 -7.69
C GLY A 122 3.73 20.88 -6.76
N ARG A 123 4.39 20.24 -5.80
CA ARG A 123 5.23 20.91 -4.77
C ARG A 123 6.36 19.99 -4.29
N ALA A 124 7.33 20.56 -3.57
CA ALA A 124 8.49 19.81 -3.09
C ALA A 124 8.15 18.84 -1.95
N PHE A 125 7.12 19.13 -1.15
CA PHE A 125 6.63 18.27 -0.06
C PHE A 125 5.15 18.51 0.22
N HIS A 126 4.50 17.52 0.88
CA HIS A 126 3.15 17.64 1.42
C HIS A 126 3.11 17.05 2.83
N VAL A 127 2.36 17.68 3.72
CA VAL A 127 2.16 17.19 5.10
C VAL A 127 0.82 16.46 5.19
N TYR A 128 0.87 15.23 5.63
CA TYR A 128 -0.32 14.41 5.90
C TYR A 128 -0.45 14.19 7.40
N HIS A 129 -1.66 14.36 7.93
CA HIS A 129 -1.95 14.08 9.32
C HIS A 129 -2.48 12.64 9.46
N VAL A 130 -1.83 11.88 10.34
CA VAL A 130 -2.24 10.54 10.72
C VAL A 130 -2.62 10.58 12.20
N HIS A 131 -3.82 10.13 12.54
CA HIS A 131 -4.25 10.05 13.93
C HIS A 131 -3.65 8.81 14.59
N ALA A 132 -3.12 8.98 15.79
CA ALA A 132 -2.67 7.86 16.61
C ALA A 132 -3.85 6.90 16.87
N ARG A 133 -3.58 5.61 16.85
CA ARG A 133 -4.57 4.59 17.24
C ARG A 133 -4.86 4.77 18.72
N GLN A 134 -6.12 4.91 19.07
CA GLN A 134 -6.50 4.86 20.47
C GLN A 134 -6.23 3.44 21.00
N PRO A 135 -5.59 3.28 22.17
CA PRO A 135 -5.48 1.97 22.79
C PRO A 135 -6.91 1.42 22.97
N VAL A 136 -7.13 0.20 22.49
CA VAL A 136 -8.39 -0.50 22.73
C VAL A 136 -8.56 -0.54 24.25
N GLY A 137 -9.54 0.21 24.77
CA GLY A 137 -9.72 0.41 26.19
C GLY A 137 -9.78 -0.92 26.92
N ALA A 138 -8.97 -1.06 27.96
CA ALA A 138 -9.18 -2.07 28.98
C ALA A 138 -10.62 -1.88 29.49
N GLY A 139 -11.51 -2.81 29.13
CA GLY A 139 -12.87 -2.78 29.58
C GLY A 139 -12.86 -2.59 31.09
N THR A 140 -13.52 -1.54 31.59
CA THR A 140 -13.80 -1.38 33.01
C THR A 140 -14.52 -2.63 33.47
N VAL A 141 -13.81 -3.48 34.21
CA VAL A 141 -14.42 -4.57 34.99
C VAL A 141 -15.30 -3.86 35.99
N GLY A 142 -16.63 -3.90 35.78
CA GLY A 142 -17.58 -3.40 36.73
C GLY A 142 -17.43 -4.20 38.02
N GLU A 143 -17.17 -3.51 39.12
CA GLU A 143 -17.22 -4.09 40.45
C GLU A 143 -18.65 -4.61 40.70
N PRO A 144 -18.82 -5.84 41.19
CA PRO A 144 -20.13 -6.31 41.66
C PRO A 144 -20.45 -5.66 43.02
N THR A 145 -21.58 -4.98 43.05
CA THR A 145 -22.24 -4.54 44.29
C THR A 145 -22.78 -5.71 45.06
#